data_56396bb6c794db934e74d8aa3d7d9672
#
_entry.id   56396bb6c794db934e74d8aa3d7d9672
#
_cell.length_a   1.000
_cell.length_b   1.000
_cell.length_c   1.000
_cell.angle_alpha   90.00
_cell.angle_beta   90.00
_cell.angle_gamma   90.00
#
_symmetry.space_group_name_H-M   'P 1'
#
loop_
_entity.id
_entity.type
_entity.pdbx_description
1 polymer ?
#
loop_
_entity_poly.entity_id
_entity_poly.type
_entity_poly.pdbx_seq_one_letter_code
_entity_poly.pdbx_strand_id
1 'polypeptide(L)'
;MKITPAQIDLWRQSQSETQNLEFKEAKNQFDTKRLFKYCVAIANEGGGHILLGVADKTPRQIVGTQAFPNIMGITSGIFNAVGFRVDVTEVAHPDGRVIIFSVPPRPLGTAHH
;
A
#
# COMPACT_ATOMS: atom_id res chain seq x y z
N MET A 1 3.65 8.53 10.78
CA MET A 1 4.89 8.59 9.97
C MET A 1 4.59 9.31 8.67
N LYS A 2 5.43 10.25 8.31
CA LYS A 2 5.24 11.00 7.07
C LYS A 2 6.08 10.37 5.96
N ILE A 3 5.42 9.98 4.87
CA ILE A 3 6.09 9.38 3.73
C ILE A 3 6.37 10.47 2.70
N THR A 4 7.62 10.56 2.27
CA THR A 4 8.08 11.56 1.31
C THR A 4 8.29 10.91 -0.06
N PRO A 5 8.35 11.72 -1.15
CA PRO A 5 8.74 11.17 -2.45
C PRO A 5 10.09 10.46 -2.42
N ALA A 6 11.04 10.94 -1.62
CA ALA A 6 12.35 10.30 -1.48
C ALA A 6 12.23 8.88 -0.93
N GLN A 7 11.33 8.67 0.04
CA GLN A 7 11.09 7.33 0.59
C GLN A 7 10.54 6.39 -0.48
N ILE A 8 9.64 6.89 -1.32
CA ILE A 8 9.09 6.10 -2.42
C ILE A 8 10.20 5.70 -3.38
N ASP A 9 11.10 6.62 -3.70
CA ASP A 9 12.21 6.33 -4.61
C ASP A 9 13.17 5.28 -4.03
N LEU A 10 13.38 5.30 -2.72
CA LEU A 10 14.18 4.27 -2.07
C LEU A 10 13.50 2.90 -2.17
N TRP A 11 12.20 2.84 -1.93
CA TRP A 11 11.46 1.57 -2.05
C TRP A 11 11.49 1.03 -3.47
N ARG A 12 11.39 1.91 -4.47
CA ARG A 12 11.43 1.50 -5.89
C ARG A 12 12.74 0.82 -6.26
N GLN A 13 13.82 1.20 -5.62
CA GLN A 13 15.15 0.65 -5.87
C GLN A 13 15.41 -0.62 -5.06
N SER A 14 14.55 -0.94 -4.12
CA SER A 14 14.76 -2.08 -3.24
C SER A 14 14.65 -3.38 -4.02
N GLN A 15 15.66 -4.22 -3.88
CA GLN A 15 15.64 -5.59 -4.41
C GLN A 15 15.51 -6.60 -3.28
N SER A 16 15.35 -6.10 -2.06
CA SER A 16 15.34 -6.95 -0.88
C SER A 16 13.98 -7.63 -0.72
N GLU A 17 14.00 -8.94 -0.56
CA GLU A 17 12.82 -9.71 -0.23
C GLU A 17 12.51 -9.66 1.26
N THR A 18 13.34 -8.99 2.04
CA THR A 18 13.13 -8.89 3.49
C THR A 18 12.06 -7.87 3.87
N GLN A 19 11.66 -7.00 2.92
CA GLN A 19 10.60 -6.04 3.15
C GLN A 19 9.39 -6.44 2.31
N ASN A 20 8.23 -6.44 2.93
CA ASN A 20 6.99 -6.72 2.22
C ASN A 20 6.56 -5.47 1.49
N LEU A 21 6.95 -5.37 0.24
CA LEU A 21 6.59 -4.27 -0.64
C LEU A 21 5.83 -4.83 -1.84
N GLU A 22 4.61 -4.34 -2.04
CA GLU A 22 3.81 -4.67 -3.20
C GLU A 22 3.64 -3.41 -4.05
N PHE A 23 3.97 -3.52 -5.32
CA PHE A 23 3.84 -2.41 -6.27
C PHE A 23 2.76 -2.74 -7.28
N LYS A 24 1.79 -1.86 -7.46
CA LYS A 24 0.72 -2.02 -8.43
C LYS A 24 0.53 -0.72 -9.20
N GLU A 25 0.37 -0.81 -10.52
CA GLU A 25 0.15 0.37 -11.34
C GLU A 25 -1.19 1.03 -11.00
N ALA A 26 -2.27 0.26 -11.03
CA ALA A 26 -3.60 0.73 -10.65
C ALA A 26 -3.91 2.12 -11.21
N LYS A 27 -3.61 2.34 -12.48
CA LYS A 27 -3.68 3.68 -13.08
C LYS A 27 -5.03 4.35 -12.88
N ASN A 28 -6.12 3.60 -13.04
CA ASN A 28 -7.47 4.14 -12.96
C ASN A 28 -8.22 3.71 -11.71
N GLN A 29 -8.03 2.45 -11.29
CA GLN A 29 -8.74 1.89 -10.16
C GLN A 29 -8.02 0.65 -9.66
N PHE A 30 -8.39 0.21 -8.46
CA PHE A 30 -7.91 -1.04 -7.89
C PHE A 30 -9.05 -1.73 -7.15
N ASP A 31 -9.17 -3.04 -7.32
CA ASP A 31 -10.26 -3.80 -6.74
C ASP A 31 -10.17 -3.80 -5.21
N THR A 32 -11.25 -3.37 -4.55
CA THR A 32 -11.29 -3.21 -3.11
C THR A 32 -11.14 -4.54 -2.39
N LYS A 33 -11.75 -5.60 -2.91
CA LYS A 33 -11.63 -6.92 -2.31
C LYS A 33 -10.20 -7.45 -2.37
N ARG A 34 -9.51 -7.20 -3.48
CA ARG A 34 -8.09 -7.57 -3.60
C ARG A 34 -7.24 -6.80 -2.61
N LEU A 35 -7.54 -5.51 -2.45
CA LEU A 35 -6.83 -4.67 -1.49
C LEU A 35 -6.95 -5.25 -0.08
N PHE A 36 -8.16 -5.63 0.33
CA PHE A 36 -8.37 -6.21 1.64
C PHE A 36 -7.59 -7.51 1.82
N LYS A 37 -7.57 -8.36 0.80
CA LYS A 37 -6.81 -9.61 0.85
C LYS A 37 -5.31 -9.36 0.98
N TYR A 38 -4.78 -8.38 0.26
CA TYR A 38 -3.37 -8.00 0.37
C TYR A 38 -3.06 -7.51 1.78
N CYS A 39 -3.93 -6.69 2.36
CA CYS A 39 -3.71 -6.17 3.71
C CYS A 39 -3.62 -7.30 4.73
N VAL A 40 -4.53 -8.27 4.66
CA VAL A 40 -4.52 -9.42 5.58
C VAL A 40 -3.26 -10.26 5.38
N ALA A 41 -2.91 -10.55 4.13
CA ALA A 41 -1.73 -11.37 3.82
C ALA A 41 -0.45 -10.70 4.32
N ILE A 42 -0.31 -9.40 4.07
CA ILE A 42 0.89 -8.65 4.49
C ILE A 42 0.97 -8.58 6.01
N ALA A 43 -0.16 -8.36 6.69
CA ALA A 43 -0.18 -8.33 8.15
C ALA A 43 0.27 -9.67 8.72
N ASN A 44 -0.17 -10.78 8.11
CA ASN A 44 0.22 -12.14 8.55
C ASN A 44 1.71 -12.40 8.34
N GLU A 45 2.33 -11.70 7.41
CA GLU A 45 3.76 -11.86 7.10
C GLU A 45 4.64 -10.88 7.86
N GLY A 46 4.09 -10.16 8.82
CA GLY A 46 4.88 -9.25 9.64
C GLY A 46 4.72 -7.78 9.29
N GLY A 47 3.75 -7.45 8.45
CA GLY A 47 3.51 -6.08 8.03
C GLY A 47 4.29 -5.69 6.78
N GLY A 48 3.96 -4.55 6.21
CA GLY A 48 4.61 -4.07 4.99
C GLY A 48 3.84 -2.92 4.36
N HIS A 49 4.10 -2.69 3.08
CA HIS A 49 3.51 -1.57 2.36
C HIS A 49 3.00 -2.00 0.99
N ILE A 50 1.88 -1.41 0.58
CA ILE A 50 1.34 -1.55 -0.77
C ILE A 50 1.40 -0.17 -1.40
N LEU A 51 2.03 -0.06 -2.59
CA LEU A 51 2.14 1.19 -3.30
C LEU A 51 1.36 1.10 -4.60
N LEU A 52 0.35 1.97 -4.75
CA LEU A 52 -0.41 2.10 -6.00
C LEU A 52 0.15 3.28 -6.80
N GLY A 53 0.25 3.11 -8.09
CA GLY A 53 0.80 4.12 -8.99
C GLY A 53 2.26 3.86 -9.36
N VAL A 54 2.78 2.68 -9.06
CA VAL A 54 4.16 2.29 -9.32
C VAL A 54 4.18 0.95 -10.03
N ALA A 55 4.92 0.87 -11.13
CA ALA A 55 5.03 -0.39 -11.88
C ALA A 55 5.80 -1.44 -11.07
N ASP A 56 5.34 -2.68 -11.15
CA ASP A 56 5.95 -3.78 -10.40
C ASP A 56 7.29 -4.22 -11.01
N LYS A 57 7.40 -4.15 -12.33
CA LYS A 57 8.62 -4.58 -13.04
C LYS A 57 9.66 -3.47 -13.02
N THR A 58 10.94 -3.86 -12.87
CA THR A 58 12.05 -2.91 -12.92
C THR A 58 12.27 -2.41 -14.34
N PRO A 59 12.59 -1.12 -14.52
CA PRO A 59 12.62 -0.10 -13.47
C PRO A 59 11.19 0.19 -13.01
N ARG A 60 11.00 0.32 -11.71
CA ARG A 60 9.67 0.55 -11.15
C ARG A 60 9.27 2.00 -11.35
N GLN A 61 8.80 2.30 -12.55
CA GLN A 61 8.40 3.64 -12.91
C GLN A 61 7.15 4.07 -12.16
N ILE A 62 7.10 5.34 -11.79
CA ILE A 62 5.90 5.93 -11.23
C ILE A 62 4.99 6.29 -12.38
N VAL A 63 3.84 5.61 -12.45
CA VAL A 63 2.85 5.85 -13.51
C VAL A 63 1.68 6.70 -13.01
N GLY A 64 1.55 6.85 -11.69
CA GLY A 64 0.45 7.58 -11.08
C GLY A 64 -0.82 6.75 -11.01
N THR A 65 -1.64 6.99 -9.99
CA THR A 65 -2.92 6.31 -9.83
C THR A 65 -4.04 7.30 -9.60
N GLN A 66 -5.22 7.00 -10.14
CA GLN A 66 -6.46 7.71 -9.86
C GLN A 66 -7.37 6.91 -8.93
N ALA A 67 -6.93 5.73 -8.50
CA ALA A 67 -7.71 4.90 -7.60
C ALA A 67 -7.93 5.61 -6.26
N PHE A 68 -9.05 5.33 -5.63
CA PHE A 68 -9.38 5.80 -4.30
C PHE A 68 -9.18 7.31 -4.13
N PRO A 69 -9.97 8.13 -4.86
CA PRO A 69 -9.87 9.59 -4.71
C PRO A 69 -10.24 10.05 -3.30
N ASN A 70 -11.07 9.27 -2.59
CA ASN A 70 -11.44 9.57 -1.20
C ASN A 70 -10.61 8.71 -0.25
N ILE A 71 -9.50 9.27 0.22
CA ILE A 71 -8.56 8.56 1.10
C ILE A 71 -9.21 8.21 2.44
N MET A 72 -10.03 9.11 3.00
CA MET A 72 -10.70 8.84 4.27
C MET A 72 -11.70 7.69 4.13
N GLY A 73 -12.39 7.64 3.00
CA GLY A 73 -13.36 6.57 2.74
C GLY A 73 -12.71 5.20 2.67
N ILE A 74 -11.61 5.09 1.94
CA ILE A 74 -10.94 3.78 1.83
C ILE A 74 -10.26 3.40 3.16
N THR A 75 -9.76 4.37 3.92
CA THR A 75 -9.17 4.08 5.24
C THR A 75 -10.21 3.44 6.15
N SER A 76 -11.40 4.04 6.21
CA SER A 76 -12.51 3.48 7.01
C SER A 76 -12.97 2.12 6.48
N GLY A 77 -13.04 1.99 5.16
CA GLY A 77 -13.45 0.74 4.52
C GLY A 77 -12.53 -0.43 4.85
N ILE A 78 -11.22 -0.18 4.84
CA ILE A 78 -10.25 -1.21 5.21
C ILE A 78 -10.45 -1.63 6.67
N PHE A 79 -10.53 -0.66 7.57
CA PHE A 79 -10.72 -0.95 8.99
C PHE A 79 -11.97 -1.81 9.22
N ASN A 80 -13.07 -1.44 8.58
CA ASN A 80 -14.32 -2.18 8.72
C ASN A 80 -14.24 -3.59 8.15
N ALA A 81 -13.46 -3.78 7.08
CA ALA A 81 -13.36 -5.07 6.40
C ALA A 81 -12.38 -6.03 7.06
N VAL A 82 -11.22 -5.53 7.51
CA VAL A 82 -10.13 -6.39 7.99
C VAL A 82 -10.00 -6.40 9.51
N GLY A 83 -10.57 -5.42 10.20
CA GLY A 83 -10.60 -5.39 11.66
C GLY A 83 -9.36 -4.82 12.32
N PHE A 84 -8.41 -4.30 11.56
CA PHE A 84 -7.25 -3.61 12.12
C PHE A 84 -6.93 -2.38 11.30
N ARG A 85 -6.12 -1.49 11.88
CA ARG A 85 -5.84 -0.19 11.26
C ARG A 85 -4.73 -0.29 10.24
N VAL A 86 -5.01 0.20 9.04
CA VAL A 86 -4.03 0.37 7.97
C VAL A 86 -3.94 1.85 7.69
N ASP A 87 -2.74 2.41 7.75
CA ASP A 87 -2.53 3.83 7.45
C ASP A 87 -2.46 4.01 5.94
N VAL A 88 -3.19 4.99 5.44
CA VAL A 88 -3.24 5.28 4.01
C VAL A 88 -2.66 6.67 3.79
N THR A 89 -1.61 6.75 2.98
CA THR A 89 -0.93 8.01 2.70
C THR A 89 -0.96 8.30 1.21
N GLU A 90 -1.40 9.51 0.86
CA GLU A 90 -1.34 9.99 -0.51
C GLU A 90 -0.12 10.87 -0.66
N VAL A 91 0.70 10.60 -1.67
CA VAL A 91 1.90 11.38 -1.95
C VAL A 91 1.83 11.91 -3.36
N ALA A 92 1.99 13.23 -3.51
CA ALA A 92 2.11 13.86 -4.81
C ALA A 92 3.57 13.81 -5.25
N HIS A 93 3.98 12.66 -5.79
CA HIS A 93 5.31 12.49 -6.34
C HIS A 93 5.44 13.34 -7.62
N PRO A 94 6.62 13.89 -7.93
CA PRO A 94 6.79 14.66 -9.17
C PRO A 94 6.35 13.90 -10.43
N ASP A 95 6.44 12.58 -10.44
CA ASP A 95 6.08 11.76 -11.60
C ASP A 95 4.64 11.23 -11.55
N GLY A 96 3.90 11.47 -10.48
CA GLY A 96 2.51 11.06 -10.40
C GLY A 96 2.04 10.80 -8.97
N ARG A 97 0.74 10.68 -8.82
CA ARG A 97 0.10 10.41 -7.52
C ARG A 97 0.36 8.96 -7.10
N VAL A 98 0.86 8.78 -5.89
CA VAL A 98 1.13 7.45 -5.32
C VAL A 98 0.34 7.32 -4.02
N ILE A 99 -0.33 6.19 -3.82
CA ILE A 99 -1.01 5.89 -2.56
C ILE A 99 -0.27 4.76 -1.89
N ILE A 100 0.07 4.94 -0.61
CA ILE A 100 0.77 3.94 0.18
C ILE A 100 -0.14 3.44 1.29
N PHE A 101 -0.35 2.13 1.34
CA PHE A 101 -1.06 1.46 2.42
C PHE A 101 -0.01 0.84 3.34
N SER A 102 0.12 1.38 4.54
CA SER A 102 1.09 0.90 5.53
C SER A 102 0.39 -0.07 6.45
N VAL A 103 0.70 -1.34 6.30
CA VAL A 103 0.03 -2.45 6.97
C VAL A 103 0.86 -2.89 8.17
N PRO A 104 0.28 -2.85 9.39
CA PRO A 104 1.02 -3.28 10.58
C PRO A 104 1.14 -4.80 10.64
N PRO A 105 2.09 -5.31 11.42
CA PRO A 105 2.13 -6.74 11.66
C PRO A 105 0.91 -7.16 12.47
N ARG A 106 0.47 -8.40 12.24
CA ARG A 106 -0.65 -8.95 12.98
C ARG A 106 -0.25 -9.11 14.46
N PRO A 107 -1.06 -8.62 15.41
CA PRO A 107 -0.74 -8.80 16.82
C PRO A 107 -0.68 -10.28 17.20
N LEU A 108 0.34 -10.62 18.00
CA LEU A 108 0.51 -12.00 18.48
C LEU A 108 -0.66 -12.37 19.41
N GLY A 109 -1.14 -13.60 19.25
CA GLY A 109 -2.23 -14.11 20.07
C GLY A 109 -3.60 -13.63 19.69
N THR A 110 -3.71 -12.83 18.62
CA THR A 110 -5.00 -12.32 18.16
C THR A 110 -5.41 -13.08 16.90
N ALA A 111 -6.61 -13.63 16.92
CA ALA A 111 -7.17 -14.29 15.74
C ALA A 111 -8.06 -13.29 14.99
N HIS A 112 -7.72 -13.01 13.76
CA HIS A 112 -8.55 -12.19 12.87
C HIS A 112 -9.15 -13.11 11.80
N HIS A 113 -10.44 -12.97 11.63
CA HIS A 113 -11.17 -13.79 10.68
C HIS A 113 -11.75 -12.96 9.54
#